data_3a8f17b04ca994422d1ee9285bd50a61
#
_entry.id   3a8f17b04ca994422d1ee9285bd50a61
#
_cell.length_a   1.000
_cell.length_b   1.000
_cell.length_c   1.000
_cell.angle_alpha   90.00
_cell.angle_beta   90.00
_cell.angle_gamma   90.00
#
_symmetry.space_group_name_H-M   'P 1'
#
loop_
_entity.id
_entity.type
_entity.pdbx_description
1 polymer ?
#
loop_
_entity_poly.entity_id
_entity_poly.type
_entity_poly.pdbx_seq_one_letter_code
_entity_poly.pdbx_strand_id
1 'polypeptide(L)'
;MTNPKLGTCYYPEHWPREMWEKDALRMVELGLSWVRIGEFCWSRIEPQEGSFDFEWLDAVVEVLRRHNLDIIMGTPTATPPRWVLDKYPDMLAVDNMGKFGSRRHYCFSHLGYRKEAARITREIANRYGSTVQAWQTDNEYGCHDTTLSYSMAALIGFRDWLAQKYQSPNALNKAWGNVFWSMEINEFSDIELPNLTVTEANPSHVMDFRRYSSDQVVAFNSIQVNILREFTSKPLIHNYMGRITAFDHYDVGADLDIASWDSYPLGFLEMVSDADESFKAKYAYQGDPDFQSFHHDLYRAVGRDRWWVMEQQPGPVNWASYNPAPLKGMVRLWSWEAIAHGAETVCYFRWRQAPFAQEQMHAGLLRVDDEPAPAWEEIVELNDEINALTTIEQVTSDVALIFDYPSQWAWEIQPQALNFDYFHEVFDTYSCLKKLGINVDICSSDDKKLNDYKIVFAPSLFLTNNIIENCSAHLVLGPRFNSKTKDFQIPNPLPPNVSGLNVVVERVETIRQNMSRRLKKPGSVVRWIEDISHDASVIEETECGDPIVLQQNNKTYLAGCLDQEAKKRLFK
;
A
#
# COMPACT_ATOMS: atom_id res chain seq x y z
N MET A 1 -26.00 -1.25 1.10
CA MET A 1 -25.08 -0.61 0.13
C MET A 1 -25.77 -0.47 -1.21
N THR A 2 -25.34 0.49 -2.05
CA THR A 2 -25.70 0.50 -3.48
C THR A 2 -25.09 -0.73 -4.16
N ASN A 3 -25.73 -1.25 -5.22
CA ASN A 3 -25.15 -2.37 -5.96
C ASN A 3 -23.75 -2.01 -6.46
N PRO A 4 -22.78 -2.93 -6.36
CA PRO A 4 -21.42 -2.69 -6.85
C PRO A 4 -21.45 -2.42 -8.36
N LYS A 5 -20.45 -1.69 -8.83
CA LYS A 5 -20.31 -1.29 -10.23
C LYS A 5 -19.10 -1.96 -10.86
N LEU A 6 -19.15 -2.09 -12.19
CA LEU A 6 -18.01 -2.55 -12.98
C LEU A 6 -17.47 -1.41 -13.83
N GLY A 7 -16.16 -1.44 -14.10
CA GLY A 7 -15.50 -0.43 -14.92
C GLY A 7 -14.27 -0.95 -15.65
N THR A 8 -13.57 -0.07 -16.34
CA THR A 8 -12.32 -0.39 -17.04
C THR A 8 -11.40 0.80 -17.15
N CYS A 9 -10.10 0.53 -17.29
CA CYS A 9 -9.10 1.52 -17.65
C CYS A 9 -9.02 1.63 -19.16
N TYR A 10 -9.16 2.83 -19.69
CA TYR A 10 -9.22 3.08 -21.13
C TYR A 10 -8.23 4.17 -21.53
N TYR A 11 -7.50 3.92 -22.60
CA TYR A 11 -6.48 4.82 -23.14
C TYR A 11 -6.87 5.21 -24.57
N PRO A 12 -7.83 6.12 -24.74
CA PRO A 12 -8.34 6.53 -26.06
C PRO A 12 -7.25 7.11 -26.95
N GLU A 13 -6.22 7.70 -26.35
CA GLU A 13 -5.04 8.24 -27.05
C GLU A 13 -4.22 7.17 -27.77
N HIS A 14 -4.41 5.88 -27.46
CA HIS A 14 -3.75 4.76 -28.12
C HIS A 14 -4.47 4.32 -29.42
N TRP A 15 -5.70 4.76 -29.62
CA TRP A 15 -6.57 4.24 -30.67
C TRP A 15 -7.09 5.33 -31.60
N PRO A 16 -7.36 5.01 -32.89
CA PRO A 16 -8.00 5.93 -33.82
C PRO A 16 -9.37 6.41 -33.33
N ARG A 17 -9.72 7.66 -33.64
CA ARG A 17 -10.95 8.30 -33.18
C ARG A 17 -12.22 7.51 -33.57
N GLU A 18 -12.18 6.83 -34.69
CA GLU A 18 -13.29 6.04 -35.23
C GLU A 18 -13.64 4.83 -34.34
N MET A 19 -12.74 4.42 -33.47
CA MET A 19 -12.95 3.31 -32.53
C MET A 19 -13.67 3.73 -31.25
N TRP A 20 -13.59 4.99 -30.83
CA TRP A 20 -14.07 5.44 -29.52
C TRP A 20 -15.58 5.21 -29.33
N GLU A 21 -16.38 5.49 -30.35
CA GLU A 21 -17.83 5.25 -30.33
C GLU A 21 -18.16 3.77 -30.18
N LYS A 22 -17.50 2.92 -30.97
CA LYS A 22 -17.65 1.46 -30.89
C LYS A 22 -17.23 0.92 -29.53
N ASP A 23 -16.12 1.44 -28.98
CA ASP A 23 -15.62 1.04 -27.68
C ASP A 23 -16.63 1.39 -26.56
N ALA A 24 -17.16 2.61 -26.55
CA ALA A 24 -18.17 3.04 -25.59
C ALA A 24 -19.44 2.18 -25.63
N LEU A 25 -19.95 1.88 -26.83
CA LEU A 25 -21.09 0.98 -27.00
C LEU A 25 -20.82 -0.40 -26.41
N ARG A 26 -19.67 -0.99 -26.72
CA ARG A 26 -19.29 -2.32 -26.20
C ARG A 26 -19.05 -2.33 -24.69
N MET A 27 -18.56 -1.23 -24.10
CA MET A 27 -18.46 -1.08 -22.64
C MET A 27 -19.84 -1.15 -21.99
N VAL A 28 -20.82 -0.45 -22.54
CA VAL A 28 -22.22 -0.49 -22.08
C VAL A 28 -22.83 -1.89 -22.26
N GLU A 29 -22.61 -2.53 -23.41
CA GLU A 29 -23.09 -3.90 -23.69
C GLU A 29 -22.52 -4.92 -22.68
N LEU A 30 -21.26 -4.72 -22.24
CA LEU A 30 -20.62 -5.54 -21.22
C LEU A 30 -21.12 -5.24 -19.79
N GLY A 31 -21.93 -4.20 -19.61
CA GLY A 31 -22.45 -3.77 -18.31
C GLY A 31 -21.50 -2.90 -17.50
N LEU A 32 -20.46 -2.32 -18.13
CA LEU A 32 -19.57 -1.40 -17.46
C LEU A 32 -20.26 -0.05 -17.23
N SER A 33 -19.97 0.56 -16.07
CA SER A 33 -20.49 1.87 -15.69
C SER A 33 -19.39 2.92 -15.58
N TRP A 34 -18.16 2.52 -15.21
CA TRP A 34 -17.03 3.41 -14.95
C TRP A 34 -15.92 3.25 -15.98
N VAL A 35 -15.33 4.37 -16.39
CA VAL A 35 -14.19 4.39 -17.32
C VAL A 35 -13.13 5.35 -16.79
N ARG A 36 -11.94 4.83 -16.44
CA ARG A 36 -10.79 5.64 -16.09
C ARG A 36 -10.04 6.05 -17.35
N ILE A 37 -9.73 7.35 -17.46
CA ILE A 37 -8.95 7.93 -18.56
C ILE A 37 -7.99 9.01 -18.04
N GLY A 38 -6.94 9.31 -18.77
CA GLY A 38 -6.19 10.56 -18.65
C GLY A 38 -4.90 10.52 -17.86
N GLU A 39 -4.62 9.53 -17.04
CA GLU A 39 -3.49 9.50 -16.10
C GLU A 39 -2.10 9.51 -16.76
N PHE A 40 -1.99 9.19 -18.05
CA PHE A 40 -0.72 9.20 -18.79
C PHE A 40 -0.70 10.11 -20.02
N CYS A 41 -1.68 11.00 -20.16
CA CYS A 41 -1.86 11.75 -21.40
C CYS A 41 -1.25 13.17 -21.42
N TRP A 42 -0.41 13.56 -20.43
CA TRP A 42 0.12 14.93 -20.34
C TRP A 42 0.84 15.39 -21.61
N SER A 43 1.75 14.58 -22.17
CA SER A 43 2.47 14.95 -23.38
C SER A 43 1.57 15.14 -24.61
N ARG A 44 0.35 14.55 -24.61
CA ARG A 44 -0.63 14.73 -25.66
C ARG A 44 -1.52 15.95 -25.41
N ILE A 45 -1.84 16.24 -24.16
CA ILE A 45 -2.58 17.45 -23.78
C ILE A 45 -1.71 18.70 -23.97
N GLU A 46 -0.43 18.61 -23.59
CA GLU A 46 0.50 19.72 -23.61
C GLU A 46 1.84 19.27 -24.23
N PRO A 47 1.92 19.16 -25.57
CA PRO A 47 3.14 18.73 -26.26
C PRO A 47 4.32 19.68 -26.09
N GLN A 48 4.06 20.97 -25.85
CA GLN A 48 5.02 22.02 -25.55
C GLN A 48 4.47 22.90 -24.42
N GLU A 49 5.35 23.49 -23.62
CA GLU A 49 4.96 24.34 -22.49
C GLU A 49 3.95 25.41 -22.93
N GLY A 50 2.78 25.44 -22.30
CA GLY A 50 1.70 26.38 -22.55
C GLY A 50 0.90 26.15 -23.86
N SER A 51 1.24 25.14 -24.65
CA SER A 51 0.51 24.81 -25.87
C SER A 51 -0.40 23.61 -25.63
N PHE A 52 -1.67 23.88 -25.38
CA PHE A 52 -2.65 22.84 -25.02
C PHE A 52 -3.46 22.35 -26.23
N ASP A 53 -3.64 21.04 -26.34
CA ASP A 53 -4.56 20.35 -27.25
C ASP A 53 -5.53 19.49 -26.44
N PHE A 54 -6.69 20.06 -26.15
CA PHE A 54 -7.79 19.36 -25.47
C PHE A 54 -8.86 18.81 -26.44
N GLU A 55 -8.79 19.11 -27.74
CA GLU A 55 -9.87 18.77 -28.69
C GLU A 55 -10.16 17.26 -28.69
N TRP A 56 -9.13 16.43 -28.69
CA TRP A 56 -9.28 14.99 -28.68
C TRP A 56 -9.89 14.47 -27.38
N LEU A 57 -9.48 15.02 -26.21
CA LEU A 57 -9.97 14.61 -24.90
C LEU A 57 -11.42 15.06 -24.67
N ASP A 58 -11.78 16.28 -25.14
CA ASP A 58 -13.17 16.74 -25.15
C ASP A 58 -14.07 15.80 -25.95
N ALA A 59 -13.61 15.36 -27.11
CA ALA A 59 -14.36 14.44 -27.95
C ALA A 59 -14.55 13.07 -27.28
N VAL A 60 -13.53 12.55 -26.59
CA VAL A 60 -13.62 11.31 -25.81
C VAL A 60 -14.62 11.46 -24.66
N VAL A 61 -14.50 12.53 -23.87
CA VAL A 61 -15.41 12.82 -22.76
C VAL A 61 -16.86 12.89 -23.24
N GLU A 62 -17.10 13.54 -24.38
CA GLU A 62 -18.43 13.64 -24.97
C GLU A 62 -18.96 12.27 -25.44
N VAL A 63 -18.14 11.43 -26.06
CA VAL A 63 -18.51 10.06 -26.45
C VAL A 63 -18.93 9.26 -25.22
N LEU A 64 -18.09 9.20 -24.17
CA LEU A 64 -18.37 8.42 -22.96
C LEU A 64 -19.67 8.90 -22.27
N ARG A 65 -19.85 10.23 -22.13
CA ARG A 65 -21.05 10.81 -21.50
C ARG A 65 -22.33 10.51 -22.30
N ARG A 66 -22.27 10.56 -23.61
CA ARG A 66 -23.41 10.26 -24.49
C ARG A 66 -23.92 8.82 -24.34
N HIS A 67 -23.00 7.91 -23.95
CA HIS A 67 -23.31 6.51 -23.63
C HIS A 67 -23.58 6.27 -22.14
N ASN A 68 -23.73 7.33 -21.32
CA ASN A 68 -23.97 7.25 -19.87
C ASN A 68 -22.89 6.49 -19.10
N LEU A 69 -21.64 6.55 -19.54
CA LEU A 69 -20.49 6.03 -18.83
C LEU A 69 -19.96 7.10 -17.87
N ASP A 70 -19.81 6.75 -16.62
CA ASP A 70 -19.21 7.59 -15.58
C ASP A 70 -17.69 7.64 -15.76
N ILE A 71 -17.11 8.84 -15.70
CA ILE A 71 -15.69 9.06 -16.00
C ILE A 71 -14.90 9.28 -14.71
N ILE A 72 -13.81 8.51 -14.55
CA ILE A 72 -12.74 8.79 -13.60
C ILE A 72 -11.63 9.47 -14.39
N MET A 73 -11.38 10.75 -14.13
CA MET A 73 -10.31 11.50 -14.79
C MET A 73 -9.04 11.44 -13.94
N GLY A 74 -7.96 10.88 -14.50
CA GLY A 74 -6.64 10.90 -13.88
C GLY A 74 -5.94 12.25 -14.04
N THR A 75 -5.27 12.75 -12.99
CA THR A 75 -4.28 13.81 -13.17
C THR A 75 -3.05 13.19 -13.83
N PRO A 76 -2.51 13.76 -14.93
CA PRO A 76 -1.50 13.06 -15.74
C PRO A 76 -0.08 13.25 -15.22
N THR A 77 0.08 13.35 -13.91
CA THR A 77 1.34 13.72 -13.28
C THR A 77 2.32 12.56 -13.14
N ALA A 78 1.87 11.30 -13.29
CA ALA A 78 2.71 10.12 -13.17
C ALA A 78 3.85 10.04 -14.22
N THR A 79 3.63 10.60 -15.41
CA THR A 79 4.64 10.60 -16.49
C THR A 79 4.69 11.97 -17.17
N PRO A 80 5.60 12.87 -16.73
CA PRO A 80 5.71 14.21 -17.30
C PRO A 80 6.22 14.19 -18.75
N PRO A 81 5.81 15.17 -19.59
CA PRO A 81 6.32 15.30 -20.94
C PRO A 81 7.80 15.67 -20.96
N ARG A 82 8.47 15.44 -22.09
CA ARG A 82 9.90 15.68 -22.25
C ARG A 82 10.32 17.12 -21.92
N TRP A 83 9.51 18.10 -22.30
CA TRP A 83 9.84 19.52 -22.07
C TRP A 83 9.93 19.88 -20.58
N VAL A 84 9.19 19.17 -19.67
CA VAL A 84 9.31 19.35 -18.22
C VAL A 84 10.69 18.92 -17.74
N LEU A 85 11.19 17.76 -18.24
CA LEU A 85 12.54 17.30 -17.93
C LEU A 85 13.61 18.24 -18.51
N ASP A 86 13.38 18.79 -19.69
CA ASP A 86 14.32 19.76 -20.27
C ASP A 86 14.37 21.07 -19.47
N LYS A 87 13.24 21.46 -18.85
CA LYS A 87 13.13 22.60 -17.95
C LYS A 87 13.75 22.35 -16.57
N TYR A 88 13.63 21.13 -16.05
CA TYR A 88 14.10 20.70 -14.74
C TYR A 88 14.90 19.39 -14.85
N PRO A 89 16.16 19.44 -15.32
CA PRO A 89 16.94 18.23 -15.57
C PRO A 89 17.24 17.40 -14.30
N ASP A 90 17.14 18.01 -13.12
CA ASP A 90 17.40 17.44 -11.81
C ASP A 90 16.13 16.93 -11.08
N MET A 91 14.99 16.91 -11.77
CA MET A 91 13.72 16.54 -11.13
C MET A 91 13.56 15.03 -10.90
N LEU A 92 14.37 14.19 -11.53
CA LEU A 92 14.18 12.74 -11.47
C LEU A 92 14.46 12.17 -10.08
N ALA A 93 13.70 11.14 -9.71
CA ALA A 93 14.03 10.29 -8.58
C ALA A 93 15.34 9.54 -8.85
N VAL A 94 16.16 9.42 -7.82
CA VAL A 94 17.50 8.81 -7.89
C VAL A 94 17.57 7.71 -6.83
N ASP A 95 17.98 6.51 -7.21
CA ASP A 95 18.17 5.41 -6.28
C ASP A 95 19.39 5.63 -5.35
N ASN A 96 19.58 4.74 -4.38
CA ASN A 96 20.70 4.81 -3.45
C ASN A 96 22.09 4.61 -4.09
N MET A 97 22.14 4.21 -5.36
CA MET A 97 23.37 4.05 -6.16
C MET A 97 23.58 5.20 -7.16
N GLY A 98 22.72 6.22 -7.17
CA GLY A 98 22.80 7.37 -8.05
C GLY A 98 22.24 7.14 -9.46
N LYS A 99 21.37 6.14 -9.68
CA LYS A 99 20.79 5.83 -10.98
C LYS A 99 19.37 6.36 -11.12
N PHE A 100 18.95 6.64 -12.36
CA PHE A 100 17.61 7.09 -12.72
C PHE A 100 16.80 5.97 -13.36
N GLY A 101 15.47 5.99 -13.17
CA GLY A 101 14.54 5.16 -13.91
C GLY A 101 14.23 5.69 -15.31
N SER A 102 13.77 4.82 -16.21
CA SER A 102 13.47 5.17 -17.61
C SER A 102 12.11 5.84 -17.83
N ARG A 103 11.16 5.72 -16.90
CA ARG A 103 9.79 6.25 -17.01
C ARG A 103 9.67 7.73 -16.63
N ARG A 104 10.78 8.45 -16.45
CA ARG A 104 10.82 9.85 -15.99
C ARG A 104 10.13 10.05 -14.64
N HIS A 105 10.22 9.08 -13.74
CA HIS A 105 9.75 9.25 -12.36
C HIS A 105 10.46 10.41 -11.70
N TYR A 106 9.68 11.27 -11.13
CA TYR A 106 10.12 12.48 -10.46
C TYR A 106 10.39 12.25 -8.97
N CYS A 107 11.23 13.08 -8.41
CA CYS A 107 11.41 13.18 -6.97
C CYS A 107 10.22 13.95 -6.36
N PHE A 108 9.50 13.37 -5.43
CA PHE A 108 8.38 14.02 -4.73
C PHE A 108 8.78 15.34 -4.04
N SER A 109 10.06 15.49 -3.68
CA SER A 109 10.58 16.71 -3.05
C SER A 109 10.93 17.83 -4.02
N HIS A 110 10.92 17.59 -5.35
CA HIS A 110 11.38 18.57 -6.33
C HIS A 110 10.35 19.69 -6.53
N LEU A 111 10.65 20.90 -6.02
CA LEU A 111 9.72 22.03 -6.00
C LEU A 111 9.31 22.50 -7.40
N GLY A 112 10.23 22.48 -8.37
CA GLY A 112 9.93 22.84 -9.76
C GLY A 112 8.92 21.88 -10.37
N TYR A 113 9.08 20.57 -10.15
CA TYR A 113 8.12 19.58 -10.61
C TYR A 113 6.75 19.73 -9.92
N ARG A 114 6.71 19.91 -8.59
CA ARG A 114 5.46 20.19 -7.87
C ARG A 114 4.69 21.36 -8.46
N LYS A 115 5.40 22.42 -8.88
CA LYS A 115 4.79 23.58 -9.53
C LYS A 115 4.13 23.21 -10.86
N GLU A 116 4.79 22.43 -11.70
CA GLU A 116 4.22 22.00 -12.98
C GLU A 116 3.07 21.00 -12.79
N ALA A 117 3.19 20.05 -11.85
CA ALA A 117 2.10 19.14 -11.48
C ALA A 117 0.86 19.93 -10.99
N ALA A 118 1.06 20.94 -10.15
CA ALA A 118 -0.01 21.83 -9.72
C ALA A 118 -0.66 22.58 -10.90
N ARG A 119 0.16 23.07 -11.84
CA ARG A 119 -0.34 23.81 -13.00
C ARG A 119 -1.20 22.92 -13.90
N ILE A 120 -0.71 21.75 -14.31
CA ILE A 120 -1.47 20.86 -15.18
C ILE A 120 -2.74 20.35 -14.49
N THR A 121 -2.67 20.03 -13.20
CA THR A 121 -3.86 19.65 -12.42
C THR A 121 -4.91 20.75 -12.47
N ARG A 122 -4.53 22.02 -12.32
CA ARG A 122 -5.45 23.16 -12.39
C ARG A 122 -6.09 23.32 -13.77
N GLU A 123 -5.31 23.17 -14.85
CA GLU A 123 -5.82 23.28 -16.22
C GLU A 123 -6.89 22.22 -16.52
N ILE A 124 -6.63 20.97 -16.14
CA ILE A 124 -7.57 19.86 -16.34
C ILE A 124 -8.80 20.01 -15.43
N ALA A 125 -8.59 20.38 -14.16
CA ALA A 125 -9.67 20.57 -13.21
C ALA A 125 -10.62 21.71 -13.60
N ASN A 126 -10.06 22.83 -14.08
CA ASN A 126 -10.85 23.95 -14.59
C ASN A 126 -11.73 23.55 -15.79
N ARG A 127 -11.23 22.65 -16.66
CA ARG A 127 -11.94 22.20 -17.85
C ARG A 127 -13.00 21.14 -17.53
N TYR A 128 -12.68 20.15 -16.71
CA TYR A 128 -13.51 18.95 -16.53
C TYR A 128 -14.12 18.80 -15.13
N GLY A 129 -13.85 19.70 -14.19
CA GLY A 129 -14.27 19.60 -12.80
C GLY A 129 -15.76 19.41 -12.57
N SER A 130 -16.60 20.01 -13.43
CA SER A 130 -18.06 19.86 -13.40
C SER A 130 -18.58 18.70 -14.27
N THR A 131 -17.73 18.10 -15.09
CA THR A 131 -18.13 17.18 -16.18
C THR A 131 -17.95 15.72 -15.79
N VAL A 132 -16.86 15.39 -15.11
CA VAL A 132 -16.50 14.01 -14.73
C VAL A 132 -17.09 13.63 -13.36
N GLN A 133 -17.22 12.34 -13.08
CA GLN A 133 -17.89 11.84 -11.88
C GLN A 133 -16.94 11.51 -10.73
N ALA A 134 -15.66 11.28 -11.04
CA ALA A 134 -14.60 11.08 -10.04
C ALA A 134 -13.24 11.52 -10.59
N TRP A 135 -12.27 11.70 -9.69
CA TRP A 135 -10.90 12.08 -10.03
C TRP A 135 -9.90 11.12 -9.38
N GLN A 136 -8.91 10.70 -10.13
CA GLN A 136 -7.75 10.00 -9.59
C GLN A 136 -6.55 10.95 -9.56
N THR A 137 -5.89 11.06 -8.39
CA THR A 137 -4.61 11.78 -8.29
C THR A 137 -3.49 10.86 -8.75
N ASP A 138 -2.67 11.32 -9.70
CA ASP A 138 -1.47 10.61 -10.16
C ASP A 138 -1.73 9.12 -10.55
N ASN A 139 -0.74 8.26 -10.43
CA ASN A 139 -0.87 6.81 -10.61
C ASN A 139 0.18 6.06 -9.79
N GLU A 140 -0.25 5.12 -8.94
CA GLU A 140 0.59 4.16 -8.25
C GLU A 140 1.78 4.81 -7.52
N TYR A 141 1.53 5.67 -6.52
CA TYR A 141 2.61 6.23 -5.70
C TYR A 141 3.56 5.14 -5.17
N GLY A 142 4.86 5.38 -5.28
CA GLY A 142 5.88 4.44 -4.85
C GLY A 142 6.23 3.34 -5.85
N CYS A 143 5.53 3.27 -7.00
CA CYS A 143 5.86 2.36 -8.09
C CYS A 143 7.35 2.49 -8.50
N HIS A 144 8.01 1.35 -8.74
CA HIS A 144 9.43 1.27 -9.14
C HIS A 144 10.41 1.89 -8.12
N ASP A 145 10.12 1.73 -6.82
CA ASP A 145 10.97 2.19 -5.69
C ASP A 145 11.26 3.70 -5.70
N THR A 146 10.31 4.51 -6.15
CA THR A 146 10.50 5.97 -6.33
C THR A 146 10.20 6.80 -5.09
N THR A 147 9.69 6.21 -4.01
CA THR A 147 9.41 6.93 -2.76
C THR A 147 10.68 7.47 -2.13
N LEU A 148 11.72 6.63 -2.02
CA LEU A 148 13.01 7.01 -1.47
C LEU A 148 13.90 7.58 -2.57
N SER A 149 13.99 8.89 -2.67
CA SER A 149 14.88 9.55 -3.63
C SER A 149 16.13 10.07 -2.96
N TYR A 150 17.29 9.72 -3.51
CA TYR A 150 18.61 10.22 -3.08
C TYR A 150 19.11 11.36 -3.96
N SER A 151 18.20 12.15 -4.49
CA SER A 151 18.48 13.34 -5.30
C SER A 151 18.89 14.53 -4.45
N MET A 152 19.45 15.56 -5.09
CA MET A 152 19.75 16.83 -4.43
C MET A 152 18.49 17.51 -3.88
N ALA A 153 17.36 17.41 -4.60
CA ALA A 153 16.09 17.96 -4.13
C ALA A 153 15.62 17.26 -2.82
N ALA A 154 15.81 15.93 -2.73
CA ALA A 154 15.51 15.19 -1.51
C ALA A 154 16.45 15.59 -0.36
N LEU A 155 17.76 15.77 -0.61
CA LEU A 155 18.71 16.19 0.41
C LEU A 155 18.34 17.58 0.99
N ILE A 156 18.06 18.54 0.15
CA ILE A 156 17.66 19.89 0.58
C ILE A 156 16.37 19.83 1.41
N GLY A 157 15.34 19.16 0.88
CA GLY A 157 14.06 19.04 1.58
C GLY A 157 14.17 18.28 2.90
N PHE A 158 15.02 17.26 2.98
CA PHE A 158 15.25 16.50 4.21
C PHE A 158 15.92 17.36 5.30
N ARG A 159 16.92 18.17 4.95
CA ARG A 159 17.55 19.13 5.86
C ARG A 159 16.54 20.13 6.43
N ASP A 160 15.68 20.69 5.57
CA ASP A 160 14.61 21.60 5.97
C ASP A 160 13.59 20.92 6.91
N TRP A 161 13.19 19.68 6.59
CA TRP A 161 12.28 18.89 7.41
C TRP A 161 12.88 18.60 8.80
N LEU A 162 14.17 18.24 8.86
CA LEU A 162 14.87 18.01 10.12
C LEU A 162 15.00 19.29 10.93
N ALA A 163 15.27 20.42 10.28
CA ALA A 163 15.32 21.72 10.95
C ALA A 163 13.97 22.10 11.56
N GLN A 164 12.86 21.79 10.87
CA GLN A 164 11.51 21.99 11.39
C GLN A 164 11.19 21.03 12.56
N LYS A 165 11.61 19.77 12.48
CA LYS A 165 11.35 18.75 13.50
C LYS A 165 12.13 18.98 14.78
N TYR A 166 13.42 19.23 14.69
CA TYR A 166 14.34 19.29 15.83
C TYR A 166 14.67 20.70 16.32
N GLN A 167 14.45 21.71 15.52
CA GLN A 167 14.68 23.13 15.82
C GLN A 167 16.17 23.49 16.09
N SER A 168 17.03 22.54 16.42
CA SER A 168 18.46 22.78 16.60
C SER A 168 19.30 21.52 16.34
N PRO A 169 20.56 21.66 15.87
CA PRO A 169 21.49 20.55 15.71
C PRO A 169 21.73 19.77 17.02
N ASN A 170 21.80 20.44 18.16
CA ASN A 170 21.97 19.78 19.46
C ASN A 170 20.79 18.84 19.81
N ALA A 171 19.55 19.25 19.51
CA ALA A 171 18.39 18.40 19.74
C ALA A 171 18.41 17.17 18.81
N LEU A 172 18.78 17.35 17.54
CA LEU A 172 18.97 16.25 16.60
C LEU A 172 20.10 15.31 17.04
N ASN A 173 21.28 15.82 17.40
CA ASN A 173 22.41 15.03 17.86
C ASN A 173 22.02 14.14 19.07
N LYS A 174 21.24 14.69 19.99
CA LYS A 174 20.72 13.95 21.16
C LYS A 174 19.72 12.87 20.72
N ALA A 175 18.77 13.19 19.83
CA ALA A 175 17.75 12.27 19.34
C ALA A 175 18.38 11.10 18.56
N TRP A 176 19.34 11.38 17.70
CA TRP A 176 20.03 10.36 16.91
C TRP A 176 21.15 9.64 17.66
N GLY A 177 21.58 10.16 18.83
CA GLY A 177 22.70 9.60 19.59
C GLY A 177 24.05 9.78 18.88
N ASN A 178 24.24 10.89 18.17
CA ASN A 178 25.42 11.16 17.32
C ASN A 178 26.73 11.24 18.08
N VAL A 179 26.70 11.28 19.41
CA VAL A 179 27.91 11.10 20.25
C VAL A 179 28.59 9.76 19.96
N PHE A 180 27.84 8.77 19.50
CA PHE A 180 28.37 7.49 19.05
C PHE A 180 29.21 7.69 17.79
N TRP A 181 30.45 7.23 17.79
CA TRP A 181 31.45 7.41 16.73
C TRP A 181 31.82 8.87 16.42
N SER A 182 31.50 9.84 17.30
CA SER A 182 31.77 11.28 17.09
C SER A 182 31.09 11.82 15.83
N MET A 183 29.84 11.43 15.58
CA MET A 183 29.05 11.83 14.38
C MET A 183 28.21 13.07 14.63
N GLU A 184 28.50 13.86 15.67
CA GLU A 184 27.78 15.09 15.98
C GLU A 184 27.94 16.12 14.86
N ILE A 185 26.84 16.77 14.49
CA ILE A 185 26.78 17.84 13.51
C ILE A 185 26.69 19.20 14.21
N ASN A 186 27.15 20.25 13.56
CA ASN A 186 27.05 21.63 14.04
C ASN A 186 25.93 22.41 13.36
N GLU A 187 25.61 22.07 12.11
CA GLU A 187 24.58 22.71 11.29
C GLU A 187 23.75 21.65 10.56
N PHE A 188 22.50 21.94 10.22
CA PHE A 188 21.66 21.02 9.42
C PHE A 188 22.23 20.80 8.01
N SER A 189 23.04 21.72 7.51
CA SER A 189 23.78 21.58 6.25
C SER A 189 24.84 20.50 6.25
N ASP A 190 25.29 20.04 7.44
CA ASP A 190 26.27 18.94 7.58
C ASP A 190 25.65 17.57 7.30
N ILE A 191 24.30 17.48 7.27
CA ILE A 191 23.58 16.21 7.07
C ILE A 191 23.66 15.79 5.62
N GLU A 192 24.06 14.53 5.41
CA GLU A 192 24.00 13.83 4.12
C GLU A 192 22.84 12.81 4.11
N LEU A 193 22.52 12.24 2.93
CA LEU A 193 21.53 11.16 2.86
C LEU A 193 22.13 9.84 3.33
N PRO A 194 21.31 8.92 3.90
CA PRO A 194 21.82 7.71 4.57
C PRO A 194 22.35 6.62 3.61
N ASN A 195 22.60 6.92 2.35
CA ASN A 195 23.21 6.02 1.37
C ASN A 195 24.75 6.15 1.27
N LEU A 196 25.36 7.12 1.94
CA LEU A 196 26.80 7.41 1.87
C LEU A 196 27.56 6.77 3.04
N THR A 197 27.31 5.50 3.30
CA THR A 197 27.95 4.78 4.43
C THR A 197 28.68 3.52 3.94
N VAL A 198 29.81 3.21 4.56
CA VAL A 198 30.58 1.96 4.33
C VAL A 198 30.17 0.83 5.28
N THR A 199 29.34 1.16 6.26
CA THR A 199 28.72 0.25 7.22
C THR A 199 27.25 0.65 7.38
N GLU A 200 26.51 0.05 8.33
CA GLU A 200 25.13 0.43 8.61
C GLU A 200 25.04 1.91 9.03
N ALA A 201 24.09 2.60 8.43
CA ALA A 201 23.78 3.97 8.78
C ALA A 201 23.17 4.06 10.19
N ASN A 202 23.25 5.24 10.83
CA ASN A 202 22.54 5.51 12.07
C ASN A 202 21.04 5.22 11.92
N PRO A 203 20.45 4.29 12.69
CA PRO A 203 19.06 3.87 12.49
C PRO A 203 18.04 4.99 12.70
N SER A 204 18.31 5.94 13.59
CA SER A 204 17.45 7.12 13.78
C SER A 204 17.46 8.04 12.55
N HIS A 205 18.62 8.21 11.92
CA HIS A 205 18.78 8.94 10.67
C HIS A 205 17.98 8.28 9.54
N VAL A 206 18.12 6.96 9.37
CA VAL A 206 17.36 6.21 8.34
C VAL A 206 15.86 6.28 8.59
N MET A 207 15.43 6.15 9.85
CA MET A 207 14.01 6.25 10.22
C MET A 207 13.42 7.63 9.90
N ASP A 208 14.15 8.69 10.16
CA ASP A 208 13.72 10.05 9.82
C ASP A 208 13.70 10.28 8.31
N PHE A 209 14.63 9.70 7.56
CA PHE A 209 14.60 9.76 6.11
C PHE A 209 13.39 9.00 5.52
N ARG A 210 13.00 7.86 6.10
CA ARG A 210 11.77 7.13 5.75
C ARG A 210 10.51 7.98 6.01
N ARG A 211 10.40 8.58 7.21
CA ARG A 211 9.29 9.49 7.56
C ARG A 211 9.20 10.66 6.61
N TYR A 212 10.34 11.36 6.40
CA TYR A 212 10.42 12.45 5.45
C TYR A 212 9.94 12.03 4.06
N SER A 213 10.42 10.91 3.55
CA SER A 213 10.06 10.43 2.20
C SER A 213 8.57 10.14 2.09
N SER A 214 7.95 9.55 3.11
CA SER A 214 6.50 9.36 3.21
C SER A 214 5.75 10.69 3.21
N ASP A 215 6.17 11.65 4.05
CA ASP A 215 5.58 12.99 4.12
C ASP A 215 5.64 13.73 2.77
N GLN A 216 6.68 13.45 1.94
CA GLN A 216 6.78 14.06 0.61
C GLN A 216 5.74 13.51 -0.38
N VAL A 217 5.38 12.24 -0.28
CA VAL A 217 4.28 11.65 -1.06
C VAL A 217 2.96 12.27 -0.65
N VAL A 218 2.68 12.35 0.65
CA VAL A 218 1.48 12.99 1.20
C VAL A 218 1.37 14.44 0.73
N ALA A 219 2.45 15.22 0.87
CA ALA A 219 2.48 16.61 0.45
C ALA A 219 2.25 16.78 -1.06
N PHE A 220 2.78 15.88 -1.88
CA PHE A 220 2.56 15.89 -3.33
C PHE A 220 1.10 15.56 -3.69
N ASN A 221 0.48 14.58 -3.01
CA ASN A 221 -0.94 14.29 -3.16
C ASN A 221 -1.80 15.49 -2.75
N SER A 222 -1.52 16.08 -1.59
CA SER A 222 -2.27 17.23 -1.05
C SER A 222 -2.29 18.43 -1.99
N ILE A 223 -1.20 18.69 -2.76
CA ILE A 223 -1.17 19.76 -3.77
C ILE A 223 -2.26 19.52 -4.82
N GLN A 224 -2.38 18.30 -5.34
CA GLN A 224 -3.37 17.96 -6.36
C GLN A 224 -4.78 17.97 -5.78
N VAL A 225 -4.98 17.39 -4.61
CA VAL A 225 -6.26 17.37 -3.88
C VAL A 225 -6.79 18.78 -3.65
N ASN A 226 -5.95 19.68 -3.12
CA ASN A 226 -6.36 21.06 -2.83
C ASN A 226 -6.79 21.81 -4.10
N ILE A 227 -6.09 21.60 -5.21
CA ILE A 227 -6.46 22.19 -6.50
C ILE A 227 -7.78 21.61 -7.01
N LEU A 228 -7.93 20.28 -7.01
CA LEU A 228 -9.16 19.64 -7.46
C LEU A 228 -10.37 20.14 -6.67
N ARG A 229 -10.23 20.31 -5.35
CA ARG A 229 -11.30 20.81 -4.48
C ARG A 229 -11.74 22.24 -4.77
N GLU A 230 -10.93 23.05 -5.45
CA GLU A 230 -11.37 24.37 -5.93
C GLU A 230 -12.42 24.26 -7.06
N PHE A 231 -12.43 23.16 -7.81
CA PHE A 231 -13.25 22.98 -9.01
C PHE A 231 -14.34 21.90 -8.87
N THR A 232 -14.23 21.02 -7.89
CA THR A 232 -15.16 19.88 -7.78
C THR A 232 -15.38 19.41 -6.35
N SER A 233 -16.61 18.94 -6.08
CA SER A 233 -16.97 18.16 -4.87
C SER A 233 -17.07 16.65 -5.17
N LYS A 234 -16.70 16.21 -6.37
CA LYS A 234 -16.74 14.79 -6.76
C LYS A 234 -15.68 13.99 -5.99
N PRO A 235 -15.86 12.67 -5.84
CA PRO A 235 -14.90 11.83 -5.16
C PRO A 235 -13.49 11.93 -5.72
N LEU A 236 -12.50 12.00 -4.83
CA LEU A 236 -11.08 11.91 -5.13
C LEU A 236 -10.56 10.54 -4.72
N ILE A 237 -9.79 9.92 -5.59
CA ILE A 237 -9.32 8.53 -5.49
C ILE A 237 -7.82 8.50 -5.77
N HIS A 238 -7.10 7.52 -5.21
CA HIS A 238 -5.78 7.11 -5.67
C HIS A 238 -5.73 5.59 -5.78
N ASN A 239 -5.01 5.06 -6.79
CA ASN A 239 -4.77 3.64 -6.97
C ASN A 239 -3.44 3.22 -6.35
N TYR A 240 -3.49 2.41 -5.31
CA TYR A 240 -2.32 1.89 -4.61
C TYR A 240 -1.92 0.52 -5.18
N MET A 241 -0.64 0.17 -5.07
CA MET A 241 -0.15 -1.17 -5.39
C MET A 241 -0.10 -2.07 -4.16
N GLY A 242 -0.32 -3.36 -4.34
CA GLY A 242 -0.15 -4.35 -3.29
C GLY A 242 1.31 -4.43 -2.78
N ARG A 243 1.48 -4.48 -1.45
CA ARG A 243 2.77 -4.57 -0.75
C ARG A 243 3.76 -3.43 -1.05
N ILE A 244 3.30 -2.27 -1.43
CA ILE A 244 4.12 -1.05 -1.39
C ILE A 244 4.04 -0.50 0.03
N THR A 245 5.15 -0.52 0.74
CA THR A 245 5.22 -0.13 2.16
C THR A 245 6.15 1.06 2.41
N ALA A 246 6.67 1.67 1.34
CA ALA A 246 7.66 2.74 1.44
C ALA A 246 7.10 4.09 1.92
N PHE A 247 5.78 4.26 1.96
CA PHE A 247 5.09 5.43 2.50
C PHE A 247 3.82 5.01 3.26
N ASP A 248 3.27 5.89 4.07
CA ASP A 248 2.05 5.63 4.83
C ASP A 248 0.81 5.90 3.95
N HIS A 249 0.07 4.83 3.64
CA HIS A 249 -1.12 4.91 2.82
C HIS A 249 -2.31 5.53 3.58
N TYR A 250 -2.36 5.41 4.92
CA TYR A 250 -3.41 6.05 5.72
C TYR A 250 -3.31 7.57 5.64
N ASP A 251 -2.08 8.12 5.68
CA ASP A 251 -1.84 9.55 5.59
C ASP A 251 -2.22 10.11 4.21
N VAL A 252 -1.90 9.39 3.12
CA VAL A 252 -2.36 9.75 1.77
C VAL A 252 -3.89 9.63 1.66
N GLY A 253 -4.47 8.54 2.19
CA GLY A 253 -5.90 8.29 2.18
C GLY A 253 -6.71 9.30 2.97
N ALA A 254 -6.10 9.96 3.98
CA ALA A 254 -6.77 10.99 4.77
C ALA A 254 -7.28 12.17 3.94
N ASP A 255 -6.59 12.53 2.85
CA ASP A 255 -6.96 13.60 1.93
C ASP A 255 -7.98 13.17 0.85
N LEU A 256 -8.21 11.87 0.68
CA LEU A 256 -9.03 11.28 -0.38
C LEU A 256 -10.39 10.84 0.16
N ASP A 257 -11.36 10.62 -0.74
CA ASP A 257 -12.70 10.11 -0.38
C ASP A 257 -12.79 8.60 -0.49
N ILE A 258 -12.02 8.00 -1.40
CA ILE A 258 -12.04 6.59 -1.74
C ILE A 258 -10.60 6.10 -1.89
N ALA A 259 -10.24 4.99 -1.26
CA ALA A 259 -9.03 4.28 -1.62
C ALA A 259 -9.33 3.32 -2.77
N SER A 260 -8.39 3.15 -3.69
CA SER A 260 -8.45 2.04 -4.63
C SER A 260 -7.10 1.35 -4.73
N TRP A 261 -7.08 0.13 -5.24
CA TRP A 261 -5.84 -0.58 -5.44
C TRP A 261 -5.85 -1.44 -6.69
N ASP A 262 -4.66 -1.86 -7.09
CA ASP A 262 -4.41 -2.59 -8.33
C ASP A 262 -4.15 -4.06 -8.00
N SER A 263 -5.13 -4.90 -8.32
CA SER A 263 -5.17 -6.31 -7.96
C SER A 263 -4.72 -7.19 -9.12
N TYR A 264 -3.50 -7.70 -9.02
CA TYR A 264 -2.88 -8.60 -9.98
C TYR A 264 -2.50 -9.94 -9.32
N PRO A 265 -3.47 -10.82 -8.98
CA PRO A 265 -3.23 -11.99 -8.14
C PRO A 265 -2.11 -12.91 -8.64
N LEU A 266 -2.03 -13.17 -9.96
CA LEU A 266 -1.01 -14.05 -10.53
C LEU A 266 0.36 -13.37 -10.58
N GLY A 267 0.40 -12.08 -10.96
CA GLY A 267 1.63 -11.33 -11.00
C GLY A 267 2.25 -11.15 -9.61
N PHE A 268 1.44 -10.84 -8.62
CA PHE A 268 1.90 -10.68 -7.23
C PHE A 268 2.38 -11.99 -6.62
N LEU A 269 1.75 -13.12 -6.94
CA LEU A 269 2.24 -14.44 -6.50
C LEU A 269 3.69 -14.68 -6.92
N GLU A 270 4.04 -14.28 -8.14
CA GLU A 270 5.36 -14.51 -8.71
C GLU A 270 6.42 -13.49 -8.27
N MET A 271 6.04 -12.22 -8.12
CA MET A 271 6.98 -11.12 -7.92
C MET A 271 7.06 -10.63 -6.48
N VAL A 272 5.98 -10.72 -5.72
CA VAL A 272 5.83 -10.01 -4.44
C VAL A 272 5.65 -10.98 -3.26
N SER A 273 5.12 -12.18 -3.52
CA SER A 273 4.92 -13.20 -2.49
C SER A 273 6.24 -13.82 -2.04
N ASP A 274 6.44 -13.93 -0.71
CA ASP A 274 7.56 -14.64 -0.10
C ASP A 274 7.33 -16.16 0.00
N ALA A 275 6.26 -16.66 -0.63
CA ALA A 275 5.91 -18.07 -0.65
C ALA A 275 6.97 -18.92 -1.36
N ASP A 276 7.12 -20.16 -0.92
CA ASP A 276 8.01 -21.12 -1.56
C ASP A 276 7.51 -21.58 -2.94
N GLU A 277 8.38 -22.17 -3.72
CA GLU A 277 8.07 -22.63 -5.08
C GLU A 277 6.94 -23.66 -5.13
N SER A 278 6.74 -24.47 -4.09
CA SER A 278 5.67 -25.47 -4.03
C SER A 278 4.30 -24.78 -3.86
N PHE A 279 4.25 -23.73 -3.06
CA PHE A 279 3.05 -22.91 -2.90
C PHE A 279 2.75 -22.11 -4.17
N LYS A 280 3.77 -21.47 -4.77
CA LYS A 280 3.61 -20.75 -6.05
C LYS A 280 3.11 -21.68 -7.15
N ALA A 281 3.69 -22.85 -7.29
CA ALA A 281 3.23 -23.86 -8.27
C ALA A 281 1.78 -24.31 -8.02
N LYS A 282 1.37 -24.46 -6.76
CA LYS A 282 0.00 -24.84 -6.40
C LYS A 282 -1.02 -23.76 -6.80
N TYR A 283 -0.68 -22.51 -6.63
CA TYR A 283 -1.58 -21.38 -6.85
C TYR A 283 -1.29 -20.59 -8.14
N ALA A 284 -0.41 -21.12 -9.02
CA ALA A 284 0.07 -20.42 -10.22
C ALA A 284 -1.04 -19.84 -11.14
N TYR A 285 -2.22 -20.46 -11.15
CA TYR A 285 -3.36 -20.05 -11.99
C TYR A 285 -4.50 -19.38 -11.21
N GLN A 286 -4.31 -19.14 -9.91
CA GLN A 286 -5.35 -18.64 -8.99
C GLN A 286 -4.89 -17.41 -8.20
N GLY A 287 -3.58 -17.25 -7.99
CA GLY A 287 -3.02 -16.29 -7.05
C GLY A 287 -3.09 -16.77 -5.59
N ASP A 288 -2.39 -16.08 -4.72
CA ASP A 288 -2.48 -16.32 -3.26
C ASP A 288 -3.81 -15.76 -2.73
N PRO A 289 -4.72 -16.62 -2.23
CA PRO A 289 -6.05 -16.17 -1.79
C PRO A 289 -5.99 -15.22 -0.58
N ASP A 290 -5.03 -15.41 0.33
CA ASP A 290 -4.92 -14.59 1.52
C ASP A 290 -4.29 -13.22 1.20
N PHE A 291 -3.41 -13.13 0.19
CA PHE A 291 -2.75 -11.87 -0.21
C PHE A 291 -3.74 -10.86 -0.78
N GLN A 292 -4.64 -11.32 -1.65
CA GLN A 292 -5.68 -10.48 -2.22
C GLN A 292 -6.67 -10.01 -1.15
N SER A 293 -7.20 -10.93 -0.34
CA SER A 293 -8.05 -10.63 0.81
C SER A 293 -7.45 -9.60 1.76
N PHE A 294 -6.17 -9.75 2.10
CA PHE A 294 -5.46 -8.82 2.98
C PHE A 294 -5.48 -7.39 2.43
N HIS A 295 -5.18 -7.23 1.14
CA HIS A 295 -5.16 -5.91 0.52
C HIS A 295 -6.55 -5.31 0.35
N HIS A 296 -7.59 -6.13 0.14
CA HIS A 296 -8.97 -5.66 0.18
C HIS A 296 -9.32 -5.04 1.54
N ASP A 297 -8.98 -5.73 2.63
CA ASP A 297 -9.22 -5.23 3.98
C ASP A 297 -8.33 -4.03 4.33
N LEU A 298 -7.07 -3.99 3.87
CA LEU A 298 -6.17 -2.85 4.06
C LEU A 298 -6.71 -1.59 3.36
N TYR A 299 -7.12 -1.70 2.10
CA TYR A 299 -7.59 -0.51 1.36
C TYR A 299 -9.01 -0.11 1.76
N ARG A 300 -9.81 -1.03 2.31
CA ARG A 300 -11.03 -0.66 3.02
C ARG A 300 -10.71 0.23 4.22
N ALA A 301 -9.69 -0.09 5.01
CA ALA A 301 -9.24 0.73 6.13
C ALA A 301 -8.70 2.10 5.67
N VAL A 302 -7.81 2.13 4.69
CA VAL A 302 -7.26 3.36 4.10
C VAL A 302 -8.36 4.28 3.58
N GLY A 303 -9.38 3.72 2.92
CA GLY A 303 -10.54 4.45 2.39
C GLY A 303 -11.65 4.73 3.41
N ARG A 304 -11.46 4.37 4.69
CA ARG A 304 -12.46 4.57 5.75
C ARG A 304 -13.82 3.97 5.39
N ASP A 305 -13.80 2.69 5.00
CA ASP A 305 -14.91 1.87 4.52
C ASP A 305 -15.35 2.14 3.06
N ARG A 306 -14.72 3.09 2.34
CA ARG A 306 -14.96 3.36 0.91
C ARG A 306 -13.76 2.97 0.08
N TRP A 307 -13.88 1.91 -0.73
CA TRP A 307 -12.77 1.45 -1.53
C TRP A 307 -13.20 0.77 -2.84
N TRP A 308 -12.29 0.76 -3.82
CA TRP A 308 -12.46 0.17 -5.15
C TRP A 308 -11.27 -0.69 -5.52
N VAL A 309 -11.46 -1.60 -6.47
CA VAL A 309 -10.36 -2.14 -7.28
C VAL A 309 -10.27 -1.29 -8.54
N MET A 310 -9.17 -0.57 -8.74
CA MET A 310 -8.99 0.26 -9.93
C MET A 310 -8.44 -0.54 -11.10
N GLU A 311 -7.60 -1.54 -10.83
CA GLU A 311 -6.99 -2.37 -11.85
C GLU A 311 -7.09 -3.85 -11.45
N GLN A 312 -8.17 -4.50 -11.87
CA GLN A 312 -8.29 -5.94 -11.71
C GLN A 312 -7.67 -6.66 -12.90
N GLN A 313 -6.81 -7.63 -12.62
CA GLN A 313 -6.18 -8.50 -13.63
C GLN A 313 -7.24 -9.27 -14.44
N PRO A 314 -7.33 -9.12 -15.79
CA PRO A 314 -8.29 -9.85 -16.63
C PRO A 314 -7.69 -11.08 -17.32
N GLY A 315 -6.38 -11.28 -17.24
CA GLY A 315 -5.66 -12.33 -17.94
C GLY A 315 -4.17 -12.30 -17.61
N PRO A 316 -3.28 -12.86 -18.44
CA PRO A 316 -1.84 -12.76 -18.22
C PRO A 316 -1.37 -11.31 -18.10
N VAL A 317 -0.43 -11.05 -17.19
CA VAL A 317 0.37 -9.84 -17.17
C VAL A 317 1.68 -10.06 -17.96
N ASN A 318 2.57 -9.06 -18.07
CA ASN A 318 3.83 -9.21 -18.82
C ASN A 318 5.07 -8.90 -17.98
N TRP A 319 4.90 -8.50 -16.73
CA TRP A 319 6.00 -7.99 -15.89
C TRP A 319 6.46 -8.98 -14.81
N ALA A 320 5.75 -10.10 -14.62
CA ALA A 320 6.16 -11.14 -13.68
C ALA A 320 7.15 -12.13 -14.33
N SER A 321 7.84 -12.92 -13.51
CA SER A 321 8.77 -13.96 -13.96
C SER A 321 8.06 -15.07 -14.73
N TYR A 322 6.82 -15.40 -14.32
CA TYR A 322 5.91 -16.30 -15.00
C TYR A 322 4.55 -15.60 -15.12
N ASN A 323 3.92 -15.68 -16.30
CA ASN A 323 2.68 -14.99 -16.61
C ASN A 323 1.62 -15.99 -17.15
N PRO A 324 1.12 -16.91 -16.33
CA PRO A 324 0.10 -17.85 -16.74
C PRO A 324 -1.24 -17.16 -16.97
N ALA A 325 -2.11 -17.82 -17.75
CA ALA A 325 -3.50 -17.41 -17.83
C ALA A 325 -4.26 -17.90 -16.59
N PRO A 326 -5.20 -17.11 -16.05
CA PRO A 326 -6.04 -17.58 -14.94
C PRO A 326 -6.89 -18.78 -15.37
N LEU A 327 -7.24 -19.63 -14.40
CA LEU A 327 -8.25 -20.68 -14.63
C LEU A 327 -9.58 -20.01 -15.00
N LYS A 328 -10.36 -20.69 -15.84
CA LYS A 328 -11.72 -20.24 -16.17
C LYS A 328 -12.54 -20.04 -14.89
N GLY A 329 -13.20 -18.88 -14.78
CA GLY A 329 -13.97 -18.47 -13.61
C GLY A 329 -13.19 -17.67 -12.58
N MET A 330 -11.87 -17.53 -12.71
CA MET A 330 -11.05 -16.83 -11.70
C MET A 330 -11.24 -15.32 -11.73
N VAL A 331 -11.37 -14.70 -12.91
CA VAL A 331 -11.59 -13.25 -13.01
C VAL A 331 -12.92 -12.87 -12.34
N ARG A 332 -13.95 -13.69 -12.55
CA ARG A 332 -15.25 -13.52 -11.88
C ARG A 332 -15.12 -13.75 -10.36
N LEU A 333 -14.39 -14.78 -9.92
CA LEU A 333 -14.18 -15.06 -8.50
C LEU A 333 -13.44 -13.94 -7.78
N TRP A 334 -12.36 -13.41 -8.36
CA TRP A 334 -11.62 -12.28 -7.78
C TRP A 334 -12.48 -11.03 -7.65
N SER A 335 -13.34 -10.78 -8.65
CA SER A 335 -14.28 -9.67 -8.59
C SER A 335 -15.32 -9.85 -7.48
N TRP A 336 -15.85 -11.08 -7.32
CA TRP A 336 -16.75 -11.41 -6.22
C TRP A 336 -16.08 -11.32 -4.85
N GLU A 337 -14.81 -11.70 -4.75
CA GLU A 337 -14.04 -11.56 -3.51
C GLU A 337 -13.93 -10.09 -3.12
N ALA A 338 -13.54 -9.21 -4.05
CA ALA A 338 -13.51 -7.76 -3.80
C ALA A 338 -14.88 -7.23 -3.34
N ILE A 339 -15.96 -7.62 -4.01
CA ILE A 339 -17.34 -7.23 -3.65
C ILE A 339 -17.72 -7.76 -2.27
N ALA A 340 -17.36 -9.00 -1.94
CA ALA A 340 -17.61 -9.60 -0.63
C ALA A 340 -16.85 -8.88 0.50
N HIS A 341 -15.68 -8.30 0.22
CA HIS A 341 -14.92 -7.44 1.11
C HIS A 341 -15.41 -5.98 1.13
N GLY A 342 -16.47 -5.67 0.37
CA GLY A 342 -17.13 -4.35 0.37
C GLY A 342 -16.66 -3.37 -0.69
N ALA A 343 -16.01 -3.82 -1.77
CA ALA A 343 -15.67 -2.95 -2.88
C ALA A 343 -16.93 -2.33 -3.51
N GLU A 344 -16.94 -1.00 -3.67
CA GLU A 344 -18.03 -0.29 -4.36
C GLU A 344 -17.93 -0.48 -5.88
N THR A 345 -16.72 -0.67 -6.41
CA THR A 345 -16.46 -0.78 -7.85
C THR A 345 -15.25 -1.70 -8.11
N VAL A 346 -15.32 -2.47 -9.21
CA VAL A 346 -14.20 -3.24 -9.76
C VAL A 346 -13.98 -2.79 -11.20
N CYS A 347 -12.82 -2.17 -11.46
CA CYS A 347 -12.36 -1.80 -12.80
C CYS A 347 -11.30 -2.78 -13.28
N TYR A 348 -11.35 -3.11 -14.57
CA TYR A 348 -10.38 -4.03 -15.17
C TYR A 348 -9.27 -3.29 -15.89
N PHE A 349 -8.04 -3.70 -15.70
CA PHE A 349 -6.92 -3.19 -16.46
C PHE A 349 -6.56 -4.21 -17.54
N ARG A 350 -6.87 -3.94 -18.77
CA ARG A 350 -7.36 -2.71 -19.43
C ARG A 350 -8.45 -3.07 -20.45
N TRP A 351 -9.09 -2.07 -21.03
CA TRP A 351 -10.11 -2.29 -22.07
C TRP A 351 -9.61 -3.14 -23.24
N ARG A 352 -8.49 -2.76 -23.85
CA ARG A 352 -7.91 -3.48 -24.98
C ARG A 352 -6.41 -3.65 -24.82
N GLN A 353 -5.90 -4.85 -25.10
CA GLN A 353 -4.48 -5.17 -25.14
C GLN A 353 -3.75 -4.26 -26.13
N ALA A 354 -2.65 -3.66 -25.71
CA ALA A 354 -1.84 -2.79 -26.57
C ALA A 354 -0.95 -3.61 -27.51
N PRO A 355 -0.91 -3.31 -28.82
CA PRO A 355 -0.03 -4.00 -29.75
C PRO A 355 1.39 -3.43 -29.80
N PHE A 356 1.73 -2.48 -28.93
CA PHE A 356 2.98 -1.73 -28.92
C PHE A 356 3.44 -1.44 -27.48
N ALA A 357 4.66 -0.92 -27.36
CA ALA A 357 5.34 -0.51 -26.14
C ALA A 357 5.59 -1.66 -25.15
N GLN A 358 5.70 -1.35 -23.87
CA GLN A 358 6.15 -2.30 -22.85
C GLN A 358 5.11 -3.36 -22.47
N GLU A 359 3.82 -3.06 -22.64
CA GLU A 359 2.72 -3.91 -22.16
C GLU A 359 2.02 -4.72 -23.28
N GLN A 360 2.77 -5.09 -24.32
CA GLN A 360 2.21 -5.84 -25.46
C GLN A 360 1.63 -7.19 -25.07
N MET A 361 2.16 -7.83 -24.03
CA MET A 361 1.68 -9.12 -23.53
C MET A 361 0.73 -9.00 -22.34
N HIS A 362 0.41 -7.78 -21.90
CA HIS A 362 -0.57 -7.56 -20.86
C HIS A 362 -1.98 -7.69 -21.44
N ALA A 363 -2.76 -8.62 -20.90
CA ALA A 363 -4.11 -8.87 -21.37
C ALA A 363 -5.04 -7.65 -21.17
N GLY A 364 -6.02 -7.52 -22.06
CA GLY A 364 -7.16 -6.62 -21.93
C GLY A 364 -8.48 -7.39 -21.92
N LEU A 365 -9.60 -6.68 -21.82
CA LEU A 365 -10.94 -7.26 -22.05
C LEU A 365 -11.16 -7.56 -23.52
N LEU A 366 -10.50 -6.80 -24.39
CA LEU A 366 -10.39 -7.07 -25.81
C LEU A 366 -8.95 -7.43 -26.18
N ARG A 367 -8.81 -8.32 -27.13
CA ARG A 367 -7.55 -8.64 -27.80
C ARG A 367 -7.15 -7.52 -28.76
N VAL A 368 -5.92 -7.60 -29.30
CA VAL A 368 -5.42 -6.61 -30.29
C VAL A 368 -6.20 -6.61 -31.61
N ASP A 369 -6.83 -7.74 -31.97
CA ASP A 369 -7.69 -7.90 -33.16
C ASP A 369 -9.15 -7.51 -32.92
N ASP A 370 -9.44 -6.82 -31.82
CA ASP A 370 -10.75 -6.32 -31.43
C ASP A 370 -11.78 -7.40 -31.05
N GLU A 371 -11.34 -8.64 -30.88
CA GLU A 371 -12.18 -9.74 -30.41
C GLU A 371 -12.18 -9.83 -28.87
N PRO A 372 -13.27 -10.33 -28.25
CA PRO A 372 -13.32 -10.57 -26.81
C PRO A 372 -12.19 -11.47 -26.31
N ALA A 373 -11.57 -11.08 -25.20
CA ALA A 373 -10.64 -11.93 -24.46
C ALA A 373 -11.40 -12.91 -23.55
N PRO A 374 -10.76 -13.97 -23.02
CA PRO A 374 -11.46 -14.98 -22.19
C PRO A 374 -12.21 -14.41 -20.97
N ALA A 375 -11.76 -13.32 -20.38
CA ALA A 375 -12.43 -12.66 -19.26
C ALA A 375 -13.80 -12.05 -19.62
N TRP A 376 -14.07 -11.79 -20.88
CA TRP A 376 -15.31 -11.14 -21.34
C TRP A 376 -16.57 -11.89 -20.89
N GLU A 377 -16.61 -13.20 -21.13
CA GLU A 377 -17.75 -14.04 -20.73
C GLU A 377 -17.95 -14.05 -19.21
N GLU A 378 -16.86 -14.09 -18.45
CA GLU A 378 -16.91 -14.07 -16.99
C GLU A 378 -17.48 -12.76 -16.43
N ILE A 379 -17.19 -11.63 -17.10
CA ILE A 379 -17.72 -10.32 -16.72
C ILE A 379 -19.21 -10.19 -17.09
N VAL A 380 -19.65 -10.77 -18.21
CA VAL A 380 -21.09 -10.85 -18.55
C VAL A 380 -21.84 -11.61 -17.45
N GLU A 381 -21.35 -12.80 -17.08
CA GLU A 381 -21.94 -13.62 -16.01
C GLU A 381 -21.97 -12.84 -14.67
N LEU A 382 -20.87 -12.18 -14.31
CA LEU A 382 -20.77 -11.37 -13.09
C LEU A 382 -21.77 -10.22 -13.08
N ASN A 383 -21.90 -9.49 -14.20
CA ASN A 383 -22.85 -8.38 -14.32
C ASN A 383 -24.31 -8.86 -14.16
N ASP A 384 -24.67 -9.99 -14.75
CA ASP A 384 -25.99 -10.59 -14.60
C ASP A 384 -26.27 -10.98 -13.13
N GLU A 385 -25.28 -11.54 -12.45
CA GLU A 385 -25.37 -11.90 -11.04
C GLU A 385 -25.53 -10.67 -10.14
N ILE A 386 -24.73 -9.61 -10.37
CA ILE A 386 -24.83 -8.34 -9.62
C ILE A 386 -26.22 -7.72 -9.80
N ASN A 387 -26.75 -7.72 -11.02
CA ASN A 387 -28.07 -7.19 -11.31
C ASN A 387 -29.22 -8.01 -10.68
N ALA A 388 -29.00 -9.28 -10.38
CA ALA A 388 -29.94 -10.14 -9.69
C ALA A 388 -29.93 -9.97 -8.16
N LEU A 389 -28.91 -9.29 -7.58
CA LEU A 389 -28.84 -9.03 -6.14
C LEU A 389 -29.91 -8.03 -5.71
N THR A 390 -30.57 -8.34 -4.60
CA THR A 390 -31.56 -7.43 -3.98
C THR A 390 -30.95 -6.53 -2.92
N THR A 391 -30.01 -7.06 -2.14
CA THR A 391 -29.29 -6.37 -1.06
C THR A 391 -27.91 -6.96 -0.85
N ILE A 392 -26.95 -6.12 -0.49
CA ILE A 392 -25.63 -6.54 0.01
C ILE A 392 -25.51 -6.01 1.42
N GLU A 393 -25.32 -6.91 2.38
CA GLU A 393 -25.10 -6.57 3.78
C GLU A 393 -23.59 -6.54 4.05
N GLN A 394 -23.14 -5.53 4.79
CA GLN A 394 -21.76 -5.49 5.26
C GLN A 394 -21.65 -6.37 6.50
N VAL A 395 -20.69 -7.29 6.47
CA VAL A 395 -20.38 -8.12 7.63
C VAL A 395 -19.46 -7.32 8.56
N THR A 396 -19.81 -7.27 9.84
CA THR A 396 -18.97 -6.66 10.89
C THR A 396 -17.96 -7.68 11.41
N SER A 397 -16.77 -7.23 11.77
CA SER A 397 -15.75 -8.05 12.43
C SER A 397 -15.70 -7.79 13.94
N ASP A 398 -15.50 -8.85 14.72
CA ASP A 398 -15.19 -8.75 16.15
C ASP A 398 -13.67 -8.63 16.41
N VAL A 399 -12.85 -8.78 15.35
CA VAL A 399 -11.38 -8.85 15.41
C VAL A 399 -10.75 -7.80 14.53
N ALA A 400 -9.82 -7.05 15.11
CA ALA A 400 -8.95 -6.12 14.38
C ALA A 400 -7.51 -6.63 14.35
N LEU A 401 -6.81 -6.33 13.26
CA LEU A 401 -5.39 -6.56 13.07
C LEU A 401 -4.71 -5.24 12.71
N ILE A 402 -3.76 -4.83 13.50
CA ILE A 402 -3.03 -3.58 13.25
C ILE A 402 -1.99 -3.79 12.16
N PHE A 403 -2.02 -2.94 11.14
CA PHE A 403 -0.94 -2.76 10.18
C PHE A 403 -0.40 -1.34 10.29
N ASP A 404 0.90 -1.20 10.58
CA ASP A 404 1.56 0.06 10.93
C ASP A 404 2.80 0.27 10.04
N TYR A 405 2.74 1.25 9.15
CA TYR A 405 3.86 1.54 8.23
C TYR A 405 5.16 1.92 8.94
N PRO A 406 5.16 2.75 9.99
CA PRO A 406 6.36 3.01 10.77
C PRO A 406 6.99 1.75 11.38
N SER A 407 6.20 0.75 11.78
CA SER A 407 6.73 -0.54 12.28
C SER A 407 7.38 -1.36 11.16
N GLN A 408 6.82 -1.32 9.94
CA GLN A 408 7.48 -1.92 8.77
C GLN A 408 8.86 -1.30 8.56
N TRP A 409 8.95 0.04 8.53
CA TRP A 409 10.24 0.73 8.35
C TRP A 409 11.22 0.42 9.48
N ALA A 410 10.75 0.37 10.74
CA ALA A 410 11.57 0.06 11.89
C ALA A 410 12.27 -1.30 11.76
N TRP A 411 11.53 -2.31 11.29
CA TRP A 411 12.06 -3.66 11.16
C TRP A 411 12.84 -3.90 9.88
N GLU A 412 12.63 -3.10 8.82
CA GLU A 412 13.54 -3.05 7.67
C GLU A 412 14.89 -2.43 8.04
N ILE A 413 14.91 -1.39 8.88
CA ILE A 413 16.14 -0.71 9.34
C ILE A 413 16.95 -1.60 10.28
N GLN A 414 16.31 -2.25 11.23
CA GLN A 414 16.97 -3.13 12.21
C GLN A 414 16.20 -4.46 12.34
N PRO A 415 16.26 -5.35 11.36
CA PRO A 415 15.57 -6.65 11.42
C PRO A 415 16.13 -7.52 12.55
N GLN A 416 17.43 -7.48 12.81
CA GLN A 416 18.16 -8.26 13.84
C GLN A 416 18.02 -9.78 13.69
N ALA A 417 17.32 -10.24 12.66
CA ALA A 417 17.16 -11.64 12.29
C ALA A 417 17.09 -11.78 10.78
N LEU A 418 17.58 -12.89 10.26
CA LEU A 418 17.39 -13.23 8.84
C LEU A 418 15.90 -13.54 8.60
N ASN A 419 15.33 -12.96 7.55
CA ASN A 419 13.93 -13.14 7.16
C ASN A 419 12.92 -12.72 8.25
N PHE A 420 13.25 -11.72 9.07
CA PHE A 420 12.27 -11.05 9.92
C PHE A 420 11.73 -9.84 9.16
N ASP A 421 10.52 -9.94 8.69
CA ASP A 421 9.79 -8.89 7.98
C ASP A 421 8.45 -8.64 8.69
N TYR A 422 8.13 -7.37 8.96
CA TYR A 422 6.91 -7.00 9.68
C TYR A 422 5.65 -7.34 8.88
N PHE A 423 5.65 -7.04 7.58
CA PHE A 423 4.53 -7.40 6.70
C PHE A 423 4.24 -8.90 6.80
N HIS A 424 5.29 -9.73 6.74
CA HIS A 424 5.15 -11.18 6.84
C HIS A 424 4.53 -11.62 8.18
N GLU A 425 4.93 -11.03 9.32
CA GLU A 425 4.34 -11.36 10.63
C GLU A 425 2.86 -10.98 10.72
N VAL A 426 2.49 -9.81 10.17
CA VAL A 426 1.09 -9.37 10.12
C VAL A 426 0.29 -10.26 9.15
N PHE A 427 0.82 -10.52 7.97
CA PHE A 427 0.19 -11.35 6.94
C PHE A 427 0.00 -12.80 7.40
N ASP A 428 1.00 -13.39 8.06
CA ASP A 428 0.91 -14.72 8.68
C ASP A 428 -0.21 -14.79 9.73
N THR A 429 -0.36 -13.73 10.52
CA THR A 429 -1.43 -13.63 11.52
C THR A 429 -2.80 -13.53 10.83
N TYR A 430 -2.92 -12.68 9.79
CA TYR A 430 -4.11 -12.57 8.97
C TYR A 430 -4.52 -13.90 8.34
N SER A 431 -3.60 -14.57 7.65
CA SER A 431 -3.81 -15.87 7.02
C SER A 431 -4.25 -16.94 8.02
N CYS A 432 -3.68 -16.91 9.23
CA CYS A 432 -4.08 -17.83 10.29
C CYS A 432 -5.53 -17.61 10.72
N LEU A 433 -5.93 -16.36 10.94
CA LEU A 433 -7.29 -15.98 11.32
C LEU A 433 -8.30 -16.32 10.23
N LYS A 434 -7.99 -16.03 8.96
CA LYS A 434 -8.84 -16.39 7.81
C LYS A 434 -9.04 -17.91 7.69
N LYS A 435 -7.98 -18.71 7.88
CA LYS A 435 -8.05 -20.19 7.89
C LYS A 435 -8.87 -20.76 9.05
N LEU A 436 -9.07 -20.00 10.11
CA LEU A 436 -9.99 -20.33 11.21
C LEU A 436 -11.44 -19.89 10.96
N GLY A 437 -11.71 -19.23 9.81
CA GLY A 437 -13.02 -18.71 9.44
C GLY A 437 -13.38 -17.41 10.18
N ILE A 438 -12.38 -16.67 10.67
CA ILE A 438 -12.58 -15.42 11.42
C ILE A 438 -12.52 -14.25 10.44
N ASN A 439 -13.53 -13.38 10.47
CA ASN A 439 -13.46 -12.09 9.80
C ASN A 439 -12.50 -11.17 10.55
N VAL A 440 -11.71 -10.41 9.81
CA VAL A 440 -10.67 -9.53 10.35
C VAL A 440 -10.78 -8.18 9.66
N ASP A 441 -10.84 -7.10 10.43
CA ASP A 441 -10.63 -5.76 9.92
C ASP A 441 -9.16 -5.36 10.13
N ILE A 442 -8.55 -4.77 9.11
CA ILE A 442 -7.23 -4.15 9.25
C ILE A 442 -7.44 -2.71 9.74
N CYS A 443 -6.61 -2.27 10.67
CA CYS A 443 -6.67 -0.94 11.26
C CYS A 443 -5.29 -0.31 11.36
N SER A 444 -5.22 1.03 11.31
CA SER A 444 -4.01 1.74 11.74
C SER A 444 -3.86 1.69 13.26
N SER A 445 -2.66 1.96 13.76
CA SER A 445 -2.38 1.96 15.21
C SER A 445 -3.10 3.11 15.96
N ASP A 446 -3.56 4.14 15.26
CA ASP A 446 -4.26 5.31 15.80
C ASP A 446 -5.78 5.32 15.50
N ASP A 447 -6.33 4.22 15.00
CA ASP A 447 -7.76 4.10 14.74
C ASP A 447 -8.56 4.14 16.05
N LYS A 448 -9.46 5.09 16.16
CA LYS A 448 -10.34 5.28 17.33
C LYS A 448 -11.38 4.16 17.49
N LYS A 449 -11.66 3.41 16.42
CA LYS A 449 -12.59 2.28 16.43
C LYS A 449 -12.03 1.04 17.12
N LEU A 450 -10.75 1.00 17.52
CA LEU A 450 -10.14 -0.16 18.17
C LEU A 450 -10.88 -0.64 19.42
N ASN A 451 -11.59 0.24 20.12
CA ASN A 451 -12.43 -0.12 21.26
C ASN A 451 -13.75 -0.85 20.90
N ASP A 452 -14.14 -0.82 19.64
CA ASP A 452 -15.39 -1.46 19.17
C ASP A 452 -15.20 -2.96 18.93
N TYR A 453 -13.92 -3.42 18.82
CA TYR A 453 -13.58 -4.82 18.62
C TYR A 453 -13.50 -5.60 19.95
N LYS A 454 -13.69 -6.91 19.89
CA LYS A 454 -13.48 -7.81 21.02
C LYS A 454 -12.00 -8.13 21.22
N ILE A 455 -11.27 -8.34 20.11
CA ILE A 455 -9.85 -8.70 20.11
C ILE A 455 -9.12 -7.81 19.11
N VAL A 456 -7.97 -7.29 19.51
CA VAL A 456 -7.06 -6.51 18.66
C VAL A 456 -5.69 -7.18 18.65
N PHE A 457 -5.23 -7.61 17.49
CA PHE A 457 -3.88 -8.11 17.27
C PHE A 457 -2.94 -6.96 16.89
N ALA A 458 -1.83 -6.83 17.60
CA ALA A 458 -0.77 -5.86 17.35
C ALA A 458 0.59 -6.57 17.19
N PRO A 459 0.84 -7.26 16.06
CA PRO A 459 2.09 -7.96 15.84
C PRO A 459 3.26 -6.98 15.76
N SER A 460 4.26 -7.17 16.60
CA SER A 460 5.57 -6.47 16.52
C SER A 460 5.52 -4.93 16.33
N LEU A 461 4.50 -4.29 16.90
CA LEU A 461 4.36 -2.83 16.86
C LEU A 461 5.50 -2.18 17.64
N PHE A 462 6.42 -1.46 16.97
CA PHE A 462 7.66 -1.00 17.60
C PHE A 462 7.46 0.15 18.60
N LEU A 463 6.40 0.94 18.42
CA LEU A 463 6.03 2.06 19.28
C LEU A 463 4.52 2.10 19.44
N THR A 464 4.04 2.11 20.68
CA THR A 464 2.60 2.26 20.97
C THR A 464 2.21 3.72 21.12
N ASN A 465 0.90 3.96 21.14
CA ASN A 465 0.29 5.26 21.38
C ASN A 465 -0.83 5.16 22.44
N ASN A 466 -1.35 6.29 22.86
CA ASN A 466 -2.40 6.37 23.87
C ASN A 466 -3.67 5.59 23.50
N ILE A 467 -3.98 5.38 22.24
CA ILE A 467 -5.17 4.65 21.78
C ILE A 467 -5.00 3.17 22.11
N ILE A 468 -3.86 2.59 21.70
CA ILE A 468 -3.52 1.19 22.03
C ILE A 468 -3.41 0.98 23.53
N GLU A 469 -2.72 1.87 24.25
CA GLU A 469 -2.50 1.73 25.70
C GLU A 469 -3.81 1.73 26.50
N ASN A 470 -4.80 2.51 26.06
CA ASN A 470 -6.11 2.64 26.72
C ASN A 470 -7.20 1.79 26.06
N CYS A 471 -6.84 0.90 25.12
CA CYS A 471 -7.81 0.05 24.45
C CYS A 471 -8.47 -0.92 25.42
N SER A 472 -9.80 -0.97 25.39
CA SER A 472 -10.61 -1.86 26.24
C SER A 472 -10.76 -3.27 25.67
N ALA A 473 -10.49 -3.46 24.37
CA ALA A 473 -10.49 -4.78 23.74
C ALA A 473 -9.41 -5.70 24.36
N HIS A 474 -9.53 -7.00 24.11
CA HIS A 474 -8.44 -7.91 24.44
C HIS A 474 -7.28 -7.71 23.45
N LEU A 475 -6.12 -7.29 23.94
CA LEU A 475 -4.94 -7.03 23.12
C LEU A 475 -4.06 -8.28 23.03
N VAL A 476 -3.70 -8.68 21.81
CA VAL A 476 -2.66 -9.70 21.55
C VAL A 476 -1.43 -8.97 20.99
N LEU A 477 -0.42 -8.85 21.85
CA LEU A 477 0.80 -8.09 21.58
C LEU A 477 1.90 -9.06 21.12
N GLY A 478 2.52 -8.78 19.98
CA GLY A 478 3.62 -9.58 19.45
C GLY A 478 4.96 -9.28 20.10
N PRO A 479 6.02 -10.04 19.77
CA PRO A 479 7.36 -9.73 20.22
C PRO A 479 7.84 -8.41 19.65
N ARG A 480 8.88 -7.81 20.29
CA ARG A 480 9.41 -6.48 19.95
C ARG A 480 8.44 -5.32 20.17
N PHE A 481 7.30 -5.59 20.82
CA PHE A 481 6.29 -4.55 21.08
C PHE A 481 6.87 -3.43 21.94
N ASN A 482 6.63 -2.17 21.54
CA ASN A 482 7.07 -0.97 22.24
C ASN A 482 8.59 -0.92 22.53
N SER A 483 9.39 -1.54 21.66
CA SER A 483 10.83 -1.72 21.86
C SER A 483 11.69 -0.55 21.40
N LYS A 484 11.09 0.49 20.82
CA LYS A 484 11.77 1.73 20.41
C LYS A 484 11.01 2.96 20.87
N THR A 485 11.76 4.04 21.11
CA THR A 485 11.18 5.38 21.30
C THR A 485 10.83 6.01 19.94
N LYS A 486 10.14 7.16 19.97
CA LYS A 486 9.88 7.95 18.74
C LYS A 486 11.17 8.35 17.99
N ASP A 487 12.30 8.47 18.71
CA ASP A 487 13.61 8.78 18.13
C ASP A 487 14.41 7.52 17.79
N PHE A 488 13.75 6.37 17.78
CA PHE A 488 14.29 5.06 17.44
C PHE A 488 15.39 4.53 18.39
N GLN A 489 15.37 4.97 19.63
CA GLN A 489 16.25 4.51 20.71
C GLN A 489 15.58 3.37 21.49
N ILE A 490 16.37 2.59 22.25
CA ILE A 490 15.83 1.63 23.22
C ILE A 490 15.20 2.41 24.37
N PRO A 491 13.94 2.14 24.77
CA PRO A 491 13.28 2.88 25.84
C PRO A 491 13.83 2.51 27.23
N ASN A 492 13.66 3.43 28.18
CA ASN A 492 13.80 3.18 29.58
C ASN A 492 12.56 3.74 30.30
N PRO A 493 11.77 2.91 30.98
CA PRO A 493 11.99 1.49 31.30
C PRO A 493 11.98 0.58 30.04
N LEU A 494 12.57 -0.65 30.23
CA LEU A 494 12.68 -1.63 29.16
C LEU A 494 11.28 -2.10 28.66
N PRO A 495 11.19 -2.55 27.39
CA PRO A 495 9.94 -3.01 26.80
C PRO A 495 9.35 -4.26 27.48
N PRO A 496 8.08 -4.58 27.25
CA PRO A 496 7.11 -3.82 26.47
C PRO A 496 6.52 -2.59 27.20
N ASN A 497 6.70 -2.46 28.52
CA ASN A 497 6.26 -1.34 29.36
C ASN A 497 4.82 -0.86 29.05
N VAL A 498 3.89 -1.81 29.11
CA VAL A 498 2.46 -1.57 28.85
C VAL A 498 1.67 -1.61 30.15
N SER A 499 0.84 -0.60 30.40
CA SER A 499 0.01 -0.53 31.61
C SER A 499 -0.82 -1.81 31.78
N GLY A 500 -0.80 -2.39 32.98
CA GLY A 500 -1.53 -3.61 33.32
C GLY A 500 -0.91 -4.92 32.76
N LEU A 501 0.33 -4.88 32.28
CA LEU A 501 1.10 -6.04 31.88
C LEU A 501 2.49 -5.99 32.55
N ASN A 502 2.74 -6.85 33.53
CA ASN A 502 4.01 -6.93 34.25
C ASN A 502 4.95 -7.91 33.57
N VAL A 503 5.50 -7.49 32.47
CA VAL A 503 6.52 -8.20 31.68
C VAL A 503 7.63 -7.23 31.36
N VAL A 504 8.88 -7.66 31.47
CA VAL A 504 10.08 -6.90 31.10
C VAL A 504 10.97 -7.77 30.22
N VAL A 505 11.34 -7.29 29.06
CA VAL A 505 12.28 -7.96 28.15
C VAL A 505 13.70 -7.64 28.61
N GLU A 506 14.42 -8.65 29.10
CA GLU A 506 15.79 -8.51 29.61
C GLU A 506 16.82 -8.76 28.50
N ARG A 507 16.54 -9.69 27.62
CA ARG A 507 17.42 -10.09 26.52
C ARG A 507 16.60 -10.60 25.33
N VAL A 508 17.16 -10.49 24.15
CA VAL A 508 16.58 -11.01 22.90
C VAL A 508 17.56 -11.93 22.21
N GLU A 509 17.02 -12.97 21.55
CA GLU A 509 17.79 -13.87 20.71
C GLU A 509 17.13 -14.07 19.36
N THR A 510 17.96 -14.18 18.33
CA THR A 510 17.50 -14.60 17.00
C THR A 510 17.74 -16.08 16.80
N ILE A 511 16.77 -16.75 16.21
CA ILE A 511 16.79 -18.21 16.02
C ILE A 511 17.10 -18.52 14.56
N ARG A 512 18.11 -19.35 14.31
CA ARG A 512 18.41 -19.83 12.96
C ARG A 512 17.27 -20.69 12.44
N GLN A 513 17.02 -20.63 11.13
CA GLN A 513 15.89 -21.26 10.46
C GLN A 513 15.68 -22.76 10.80
N ASN A 514 16.76 -23.49 11.09
CA ASN A 514 16.74 -24.92 11.43
C ASN A 514 16.88 -25.20 12.94
N MET A 515 16.75 -24.17 13.79
CA MET A 515 16.95 -24.28 15.24
C MET A 515 15.72 -23.80 16.02
N SER A 516 14.51 -23.99 15.48
CA SER A 516 13.26 -23.65 16.17
C SER A 516 13.19 -24.28 17.56
N ARG A 517 12.59 -23.55 18.54
CA ARG A 517 12.38 -24.06 19.90
C ARG A 517 10.97 -24.61 20.03
N ARG A 518 10.87 -25.90 20.31
CA ARG A 518 9.55 -26.56 20.47
C ARG A 518 8.82 -26.04 21.69
N LEU A 519 7.53 -25.86 21.54
CA LEU A 519 6.60 -25.61 22.64
C LEU A 519 6.22 -26.93 23.33
N LYS A 520 5.77 -26.88 24.58
CA LYS A 520 5.18 -28.04 25.27
C LYS A 520 3.92 -28.57 24.61
N LYS A 521 3.18 -27.71 23.89
CA LYS A 521 2.09 -28.06 23.00
C LYS A 521 2.55 -28.00 21.54
N PRO A 522 1.79 -28.57 20.58
CA PRO A 522 2.19 -28.57 19.16
C PRO A 522 2.52 -27.18 18.64
N GLY A 523 3.64 -27.05 17.95
CA GLY A 523 4.18 -25.81 17.39
C GLY A 523 5.53 -25.42 17.96
N SER A 524 6.10 -24.36 17.44
CA SER A 524 7.45 -23.90 17.79
C SER A 524 7.56 -22.37 17.78
N VAL A 525 8.58 -21.87 18.53
CA VAL A 525 9.08 -20.51 18.38
C VAL A 525 10.13 -20.50 17.28
N VAL A 526 9.99 -19.55 16.36
CA VAL A 526 10.87 -19.37 15.19
C VAL A 526 11.41 -17.94 15.15
N ARG A 527 12.51 -17.72 14.45
CA ARG A 527 13.10 -16.40 14.15
C ARG A 527 13.55 -15.57 15.37
N TRP A 528 12.67 -15.34 16.34
CA TRP A 528 12.88 -14.40 17.46
C TRP A 528 12.30 -14.94 18.76
N ILE A 529 13.05 -14.82 19.86
CA ILE A 529 12.62 -15.14 21.22
C ILE A 529 13.14 -14.08 22.20
N GLU A 530 12.36 -13.77 23.21
CA GLU A 530 12.67 -12.82 24.26
C GLU A 530 12.82 -13.55 25.60
N ASP A 531 13.91 -13.25 26.31
CA ASP A 531 14.13 -13.66 27.69
C ASP A 531 13.53 -12.58 28.59
N ILE A 532 12.60 -12.98 29.45
CA ILE A 532 11.69 -12.05 30.13
C ILE A 532 11.61 -12.34 31.64
N SER A 533 11.49 -11.27 32.43
CA SER A 533 10.97 -11.35 33.80
C SER A 533 9.52 -10.94 33.85
N HIS A 534 8.68 -11.60 34.66
CA HIS A 534 7.25 -11.38 34.68
C HIS A 534 6.54 -11.81 35.95
N ASP A 535 5.37 -11.21 36.21
CA ASP A 535 4.36 -11.65 37.20
C ASP A 535 3.07 -12.12 36.54
N ALA A 536 3.04 -12.18 35.21
CA ALA A 536 1.88 -12.59 34.41
C ALA A 536 1.70 -14.13 34.42
N SER A 537 0.49 -14.60 34.16
CA SER A 537 0.19 -16.04 34.02
C SER A 537 0.79 -16.59 32.74
N VAL A 538 1.56 -17.66 32.84
CA VAL A 538 2.11 -18.36 31.66
C VAL A 538 1.05 -19.29 31.09
N ILE A 539 0.68 -19.05 29.83
CA ILE A 539 -0.27 -19.86 29.05
C ILE A 539 0.47 -20.93 28.25
N GLU A 540 1.69 -20.59 27.78
CA GLU A 540 2.52 -21.46 26.96
C GLU A 540 4.00 -21.23 27.22
N GLU A 541 4.76 -22.33 27.20
CA GLU A 541 6.22 -22.29 27.36
C GLU A 541 6.92 -23.27 26.41
N THR A 542 8.21 -23.10 26.21
CA THR A 542 9.03 -24.07 25.47
C THR A 542 9.20 -25.37 26.26
N GLU A 543 9.66 -26.44 25.59
CA GLU A 543 10.05 -27.69 26.28
C GLU A 543 11.16 -27.46 27.34
N CYS A 544 11.96 -26.41 27.18
CA CYS A 544 13.01 -26.02 28.13
C CYS A 544 12.49 -25.16 29.29
N GLY A 545 11.21 -24.72 29.22
CA GLY A 545 10.60 -23.91 30.29
C GLY A 545 10.63 -22.41 30.06
N ASP A 546 11.07 -21.91 28.89
CA ASP A 546 11.02 -20.48 28.58
C ASP A 546 9.56 -20.04 28.40
N PRO A 547 9.06 -19.01 29.11
CA PRO A 547 7.70 -18.51 28.96
C PRO A 547 7.53 -17.78 27.62
N ILE A 548 6.55 -18.18 26.82
CA ILE A 548 6.34 -17.64 25.45
C ILE A 548 5.01 -16.92 25.31
N VAL A 549 3.94 -17.43 25.90
CA VAL A 549 2.63 -16.78 25.86
C VAL A 549 2.22 -16.46 27.29
N LEU A 550 2.05 -15.19 27.56
CA LEU A 550 1.68 -14.69 28.88
C LEU A 550 0.37 -13.93 28.80
N GLN A 551 -0.43 -14.03 29.86
CA GLN A 551 -1.70 -13.31 29.96
C GLN A 551 -1.80 -12.59 31.30
N GLN A 552 -2.21 -11.32 31.23
CA GLN A 552 -2.55 -10.52 32.40
C GLN A 552 -3.62 -9.50 32.04
N ASN A 553 -4.71 -9.44 32.81
CA ASN A 553 -5.86 -8.62 32.52
C ASN A 553 -6.43 -8.90 31.10
N ASN A 554 -6.67 -7.84 30.31
CA ASN A 554 -7.12 -7.94 28.92
C ASN A 554 -5.95 -7.99 27.90
N LYS A 555 -4.78 -8.49 28.31
CA LYS A 555 -3.58 -8.51 27.45
C LYS A 555 -2.96 -9.90 27.39
N THR A 556 -2.65 -10.32 26.19
CA THR A 556 -1.81 -11.50 25.90
C THR A 556 -0.52 -10.99 25.25
N TYR A 557 0.63 -11.39 25.78
CA TYR A 557 1.94 -11.07 25.25
C TYR A 557 2.62 -12.32 24.69
N LEU A 558 3.15 -12.18 23.47
CA LEU A 558 3.92 -13.23 22.81
C LEU A 558 5.41 -12.84 22.90
N ALA A 559 6.19 -13.56 23.70
CA ALA A 559 7.62 -13.34 23.86
C ALA A 559 8.47 -14.00 22.76
N GLY A 560 7.86 -14.32 21.62
CA GLY A 560 8.56 -14.90 20.48
C GLY A 560 7.65 -15.04 19.25
N CYS A 561 8.27 -15.15 18.09
CA CYS A 561 7.54 -15.42 16.85
C CYS A 561 7.08 -16.88 16.83
N LEU A 562 5.79 -17.11 16.70
CA LEU A 562 5.18 -18.44 16.63
C LEU A 562 5.07 -18.92 15.18
N ASP A 563 5.27 -20.22 14.96
CA ASP A 563 4.94 -20.86 13.69
C ASP A 563 3.42 -20.95 13.46
N GLN A 564 3.02 -21.31 12.24
CA GLN A 564 1.60 -21.40 11.85
C GLN A 564 0.83 -22.43 12.69
N GLU A 565 1.46 -23.51 13.14
CA GLU A 565 0.81 -24.53 13.97
C GLU A 565 0.47 -23.97 15.35
N ALA A 566 1.40 -23.28 15.99
CA ALA A 566 1.19 -22.64 17.29
C ALA A 566 0.16 -21.48 17.18
N LYS A 567 0.26 -20.61 16.16
CA LYS A 567 -0.71 -19.53 15.92
C LYS A 567 -2.13 -20.09 15.75
N LYS A 568 -2.31 -21.09 14.89
CA LYS A 568 -3.62 -21.72 14.63
C LYS A 568 -4.26 -22.35 15.88
N ARG A 569 -3.44 -22.93 16.75
CA ARG A 569 -3.92 -23.51 18.00
C ARG A 569 -4.26 -22.43 19.03
N LEU A 570 -3.45 -21.38 19.12
CA LEU A 570 -3.60 -20.32 20.10
C LEU A 570 -4.77 -19.37 19.79
N PHE A 571 -5.02 -19.10 18.51
CA PHE A 571 -6.06 -18.15 18.06
C PHE A 571 -7.44 -18.83 17.88
N LYS A 572 -7.53 -20.14 18.03
CA LYS A 572 -8.77 -20.92 18.03
C LYS A 572 -9.52 -20.82 19.37
#